data_39ea8ae027442efd27413b8984c072bc
#
_entry.id   39ea8ae027442efd27413b8984c072bc
#
_cell.length_a   1.000
_cell.length_b   1.000
_cell.length_c   1.000
_cell.angle_alpha   90.00
_cell.angle_beta   90.00
_cell.angle_gamma   90.00
#
_symmetry.space_group_name_H-M   'P 1'
#
loop_
_entity.id
_entity.type
_entity.pdbx_description
1 polymer ?
#
loop_
_entity_poly.entity_id
_entity_poly.type
_entity_poly.pdbx_seq_one_letter_code
_entity_poly.pdbx_strand_id
1 'polypeptide(L)'
;MKIIRIPAACLLLGSLLFACNSPSKEEKASDAAQAQTAPTTAGEPLPQPYATESVKNYSKVIGWPADKTPVAPAAFTVTKFADGLRNPRWIYVGPNGDIFVSEAETDKKGAEKIAAKVTGQAMSQNMGKSANRITLFRDTNQDGVPEERYTFLQRQNQPFGMLVLNNYFYVANTDALWRFPYQPGQTKITGKGEKILELPAGGYNNHWTRNLLAHPNGSKIYIAVGSGSNNGENGMENEVRRASILEINPDGSGERVFASGLRNPVGIDWAPGSNTLWAAVNERDELGDELVPDYLTSVKEGGFYGWPYAYFGQNEDPRMKGQRPDLVKKTLVPEVQLGAHTASLGLAFYKKSAFPGKYRGGAFVAQHGSWNRSDLVGYKVVFVPFQNGKPSGPPEDFLTGFIADSAKSEVYGRPVGLAVLPDGSLLVADDSSNTLWRVATK
;
A
#
# COMPACT_ATOMS: atom_id res chain seq x y z
N MET A 1 -47.82 -66.07 27.71
CA MET A 1 -47.58 -67.54 27.66
C MET A 1 -46.71 -67.87 26.49
N LYS A 2 -45.68 -68.60 26.77
CA LYS A 2 -44.58 -69.17 25.94
C LYS A 2 -43.43 -68.27 25.57
N ILE A 3 -42.42 -68.44 26.36
CA ILE A 3 -40.97 -68.28 26.25
C ILE A 3 -40.49 -69.25 25.19
N ILE A 4 -39.57 -68.76 24.29
CA ILE A 4 -38.54 -69.64 23.68
C ILE A 4 -37.21 -68.89 23.68
N ARG A 5 -36.26 -69.62 24.24
CA ARG A 5 -34.82 -69.24 24.39
C ARG A 5 -33.99 -69.75 23.19
N ILE A 6 -33.00 -68.97 22.73
CA ILE A 6 -31.60 -69.35 22.58
C ILE A 6 -31.12 -69.95 21.28
N PRO A 7 -29.83 -69.98 20.91
CA PRO A 7 -28.57 -69.71 21.62
C PRO A 7 -27.56 -68.75 20.91
N ALA A 8 -26.52 -68.44 21.67
CA ALA A 8 -25.31 -67.71 21.23
C ALA A 8 -24.39 -68.57 20.34
N ALA A 9 -23.82 -67.95 19.32
CA ALA A 9 -22.67 -68.46 18.64
C ALA A 9 -21.61 -67.32 18.52
N CYS A 10 -20.48 -67.53 19.18
CA CYS A 10 -19.27 -66.70 19.05
C CYS A 10 -18.71 -66.81 17.64
N LEU A 11 -18.49 -65.69 17.00
CA LEU A 11 -17.57 -65.55 15.86
C LEU A 11 -16.61 -64.42 16.14
N LEU A 12 -15.33 -64.77 16.38
CA LEU A 12 -14.22 -63.87 16.39
C LEU A 12 -14.03 -63.32 14.96
N LEU A 13 -14.16 -62.03 14.77
CA LEU A 13 -13.64 -61.34 13.61
C LEU A 13 -12.63 -60.28 14.10
N GLY A 14 -11.38 -60.44 13.67
CA GLY A 14 -10.29 -59.52 13.96
C GLY A 14 -10.56 -58.16 13.34
N SER A 15 -10.58 -57.14 14.18
CA SER A 15 -10.65 -55.73 13.77
C SER A 15 -9.26 -55.26 13.42
N LEU A 16 -8.98 -55.06 12.14
CA LEU A 16 -7.86 -54.25 11.66
C LEU A 16 -8.20 -52.77 11.94
N LEU A 17 -7.54 -52.23 12.95
CA LEU A 17 -7.56 -50.81 13.23
C LEU A 17 -6.70 -50.08 12.20
N PHE A 18 -7.31 -49.50 11.19
CA PHE A 18 -6.68 -48.42 10.43
C PHE A 18 -6.68 -47.17 11.32
N ALA A 19 -5.53 -46.82 11.87
CA ALA A 19 -5.33 -45.54 12.52
C ALA A 19 -5.29 -44.47 11.43
N CYS A 20 -6.38 -43.75 11.23
CA CYS A 20 -6.36 -42.45 10.55
C CYS A 20 -5.61 -41.47 11.46
N ASN A 21 -4.37 -41.16 11.16
CA ASN A 21 -3.64 -40.05 11.74
C ASN A 21 -4.26 -38.74 11.16
N SER A 22 -5.13 -38.11 11.91
CA SER A 22 -5.51 -36.75 11.63
C SER A 22 -4.36 -35.83 12.09
N PRO A 23 -3.85 -34.92 11.25
CA PRO A 23 -2.80 -34.01 11.64
C PRO A 23 -3.22 -33.14 12.83
N SER A 24 -2.29 -32.88 13.75
CA SER A 24 -2.55 -32.07 14.94
C SER A 24 -2.94 -30.64 14.56
N LYS A 25 -3.61 -29.94 15.46
CA LYS A 25 -3.98 -28.53 15.24
C LYS A 25 -2.78 -27.62 14.94
N GLU A 26 -1.59 -27.99 15.41
CA GLU A 26 -0.34 -27.25 15.15
C GLU A 26 0.19 -27.46 13.73
N GLU A 27 0.08 -28.67 13.15
CA GLU A 27 0.42 -28.89 11.75
C GLU A 27 -0.54 -28.15 10.78
N LYS A 28 -1.85 -28.08 11.11
CA LYS A 28 -2.78 -27.29 10.31
C LYS A 28 -2.54 -25.80 10.37
N ALA A 29 -2.05 -25.28 11.50
CA ALA A 29 -1.69 -23.87 11.63
C ALA A 29 -0.40 -23.54 10.86
N SER A 30 0.57 -24.45 10.77
CA SER A 30 1.79 -24.27 9.97
C SER A 30 1.49 -24.32 8.47
N ASP A 31 0.60 -25.19 8.03
CA ASP A 31 0.18 -25.28 6.62
C ASP A 31 -0.68 -24.09 6.18
N ALA A 32 -1.53 -23.57 7.09
CA ALA A 32 -2.29 -22.36 6.81
C ALA A 32 -1.40 -21.09 6.72
N ALA A 33 -0.30 -21.05 7.50
CA ALA A 33 0.70 -19.97 7.39
C ALA A 33 1.54 -20.04 6.09
N GLN A 34 1.60 -21.19 5.43
CA GLN A 34 2.30 -21.38 4.15
C GLN A 34 1.40 -21.23 2.92
N ALA A 35 0.08 -21.23 3.09
CA ALA A 35 -0.89 -21.04 2.00
C ALA A 35 -1.09 -19.55 1.59
N GLN A 36 -0.12 -18.67 1.87
CA GLN A 36 -0.05 -17.37 1.20
C GLN A 36 0.35 -17.66 -0.25
N THR A 37 -0.65 -17.63 -1.14
CA THR A 37 -0.45 -17.80 -2.58
C THR A 37 0.70 -16.91 -3.04
N ALA A 38 1.72 -17.55 -3.61
CA ALA A 38 2.84 -16.83 -4.22
C ALA A 38 2.27 -15.82 -5.23
N PRO A 39 2.74 -14.58 -5.25
CA PRO A 39 2.28 -13.59 -6.22
C PRO A 39 2.53 -14.11 -7.63
N THR A 40 1.51 -14.06 -8.45
CA THR A 40 1.55 -14.54 -9.83
C THR A 40 2.18 -13.49 -10.74
N THR A 41 2.90 -13.91 -11.76
CA THR A 41 3.38 -13.03 -12.84
C THR A 41 2.23 -12.70 -13.82
N ALA A 42 2.31 -11.58 -14.51
CA ALA A 42 1.35 -11.25 -15.56
C ALA A 42 1.24 -12.40 -16.58
N GLY A 43 0.06 -12.98 -16.71
CA GLY A 43 -0.18 -14.13 -17.61
C GLY A 43 -0.89 -15.32 -16.98
N GLU A 44 -0.96 -15.42 -15.64
CA GLU A 44 -1.82 -16.43 -15.04
C GLU A 44 -3.30 -16.03 -15.14
N PRO A 45 -4.19 -16.99 -15.42
CA PRO A 45 -5.61 -16.70 -15.55
C PRO A 45 -6.19 -16.25 -14.20
N LEU A 46 -6.93 -15.14 -14.21
CA LEU A 46 -7.65 -14.67 -13.04
C LEU A 46 -8.87 -15.56 -12.78
N PRO A 47 -9.29 -15.74 -11.52
CA PRO A 47 -10.52 -16.43 -11.19
C PRO A 47 -11.74 -15.66 -11.73
N GLN A 48 -12.90 -16.31 -11.74
CA GLN A 48 -14.13 -15.64 -12.10
C GLN A 48 -14.57 -14.68 -10.98
N PRO A 49 -15.20 -13.54 -11.30
CA PRO A 49 -15.82 -12.69 -10.30
C PRO A 49 -16.79 -13.48 -9.42
N TYR A 50 -16.75 -13.20 -8.11
CA TYR A 50 -17.61 -13.87 -7.11
C TYR A 50 -17.38 -15.38 -6.97
N ALA A 51 -16.19 -15.89 -7.34
CA ALA A 51 -15.80 -17.27 -7.09
C ALA A 51 -15.81 -17.62 -5.59
N THR A 52 -15.57 -16.62 -4.75
CA THR A 52 -15.76 -16.68 -3.29
C THR A 52 -16.63 -15.52 -2.83
N GLU A 53 -17.20 -15.62 -1.63
CA GLU A 53 -17.95 -14.53 -1.01
C GLU A 53 -17.01 -13.40 -0.59
N SER A 54 -17.46 -12.15 -0.77
CA SER A 54 -16.70 -10.98 -0.30
C SER A 54 -16.92 -10.78 1.20
N VAL A 55 -15.90 -11.03 2.00
CA VAL A 55 -15.95 -10.96 3.46
C VAL A 55 -15.29 -9.66 3.97
N LYS A 56 -15.88 -9.02 4.98
CA LYS A 56 -15.26 -7.92 5.71
C LYS A 56 -14.55 -8.45 6.95
N ASN A 57 -13.23 -8.43 6.92
CA ASN A 57 -12.36 -8.89 8.00
C ASN A 57 -11.38 -7.77 8.39
N TYR A 58 -11.84 -6.88 9.27
CA TYR A 58 -11.01 -5.77 9.73
C TYR A 58 -9.99 -6.25 10.76
N SER A 59 -8.71 -6.01 10.49
CA SER A 59 -7.64 -6.31 11.44
C SER A 59 -7.76 -5.45 12.70
N LYS A 60 -7.32 -6.01 13.81
CA LYS A 60 -7.18 -5.33 15.10
C LYS A 60 -5.72 -4.99 15.34
N VAL A 61 -5.39 -3.72 15.33
CA VAL A 61 -4.03 -3.25 15.62
C VAL A 61 -3.78 -3.33 17.12
N ILE A 62 -2.80 -4.15 17.54
CA ILE A 62 -2.40 -4.32 18.94
C ILE A 62 -1.06 -3.65 19.28
N GLY A 63 -0.35 -3.14 18.26
CA GLY A 63 0.96 -2.52 18.42
C GLY A 63 2.10 -3.53 18.63
N TRP A 64 3.33 -3.07 18.45
CA TRP A 64 4.53 -3.90 18.60
C TRP A 64 4.90 -4.06 20.07
N PRO A 65 5.11 -5.31 20.55
CA PRO A 65 5.78 -5.54 21.84
C PRO A 65 7.20 -4.96 21.83
N ALA A 66 7.70 -4.61 22.99
CA ALA A 66 9.01 -3.94 23.12
C ALA A 66 10.19 -4.78 22.61
N ASP A 67 10.05 -6.10 22.64
CA ASP A 67 11.04 -7.09 22.23
C ASP A 67 10.87 -7.57 20.79
N LYS A 68 9.90 -7.04 20.02
CA LYS A 68 9.62 -7.45 18.65
C LYS A 68 9.81 -6.32 17.64
N THR A 69 10.32 -6.70 16.49
CA THR A 69 10.45 -5.87 15.30
C THR A 69 9.93 -6.62 14.08
N PRO A 70 9.64 -5.95 12.97
CA PRO A 70 9.46 -6.64 11.69
C PRO A 70 10.67 -7.51 11.35
N VAL A 71 10.45 -8.55 10.55
CA VAL A 71 11.45 -9.55 10.19
C VAL A 71 11.89 -9.33 8.74
N ALA A 72 13.20 -9.13 8.54
CA ALA A 72 13.84 -9.04 7.24
C ALA A 72 14.71 -10.29 6.96
N PRO A 73 15.15 -10.53 5.71
CA PRO A 73 16.09 -11.59 5.38
C PRO A 73 17.39 -11.51 6.21
N ALA A 74 18.06 -12.64 6.39
CA ALA A 74 19.18 -12.80 7.32
C ALA A 74 20.35 -11.81 7.15
N ALA A 75 20.51 -11.23 5.95
CA ALA A 75 21.54 -10.22 5.66
C ALA A 75 21.24 -8.83 6.24
N PHE A 76 20.06 -8.63 6.84
CA PHE A 76 19.59 -7.34 7.30
C PHE A 76 19.34 -7.30 8.80
N THR A 77 19.40 -6.09 9.35
CA THR A 77 18.88 -5.73 10.67
C THR A 77 17.70 -4.81 10.51
N VAL A 78 16.74 -4.92 11.43
CA VAL A 78 15.58 -4.02 11.52
C VAL A 78 15.65 -3.31 12.85
N THR A 79 15.64 -1.98 12.82
CA THR A 79 15.68 -1.14 14.01
C THR A 79 14.54 -0.12 13.96
N LYS A 80 14.12 0.35 15.13
CA LYS A 80 13.20 1.47 15.23
C LYS A 80 13.97 2.75 14.92
N PHE A 81 13.61 3.45 13.85
CA PHE A 81 14.17 4.75 13.50
C PHE A 81 13.55 5.88 14.34
N ALA A 82 12.22 5.87 14.45
CA ALA A 82 11.49 6.83 15.27
C ALA A 82 10.12 6.28 15.68
N ASP A 83 9.59 6.76 16.80
CA ASP A 83 8.24 6.46 17.27
C ASP A 83 7.51 7.73 17.77
N GLY A 84 6.30 7.56 18.34
CA GLY A 84 5.52 8.66 18.85
C GLY A 84 5.04 9.64 17.77
N LEU A 85 4.94 9.19 16.53
CA LEU A 85 4.25 9.88 15.45
C LEU A 85 2.72 9.72 15.58
N ARG A 86 1.98 10.27 14.65
CA ARG A 86 0.53 10.07 14.51
C ARG A 86 0.20 9.71 13.07
N ASN A 87 -0.03 8.43 12.79
CA ASN A 87 -0.31 7.91 11.46
C ASN A 87 0.70 8.44 10.41
N PRO A 88 2.01 8.07 10.52
CA PRO A 88 3.00 8.43 9.52
C PRO A 88 2.64 7.76 8.19
N ARG A 89 2.34 8.55 7.17
CA ARG A 89 1.84 8.03 5.89
C ARG A 89 2.90 7.97 4.82
N TRP A 90 3.60 9.07 4.59
CA TRP A 90 4.57 9.16 3.51
C TRP A 90 5.89 9.69 4.01
N ILE A 91 6.96 9.21 3.40
CA ILE A 91 8.33 9.61 3.71
C ILE A 91 8.92 10.24 2.47
N TYR A 92 9.51 11.42 2.60
CA TYR A 92 10.27 12.08 1.56
C TYR A 92 11.66 12.42 2.08
N VAL A 93 12.69 11.97 1.37
CA VAL A 93 14.08 12.32 1.67
C VAL A 93 14.47 13.52 0.81
N GLY A 94 14.75 14.62 1.47
CA GLY A 94 15.17 15.86 0.81
C GLY A 94 16.58 15.77 0.19
N PRO A 95 16.93 16.72 -0.68
CA PRO A 95 18.23 16.71 -1.36
C PRO A 95 19.44 16.77 -0.42
N ASN A 96 19.27 17.32 0.78
CA ASN A 96 20.30 17.42 1.83
C ASN A 96 20.27 16.27 2.84
N GLY A 97 19.45 15.25 2.61
CA GLY A 97 19.30 14.11 3.52
C GLY A 97 18.25 14.28 4.63
N ASP A 98 17.64 15.46 4.78
CA ASP A 98 16.53 15.67 5.71
C ASP A 98 15.37 14.74 5.37
N ILE A 99 14.74 14.13 6.40
CA ILE A 99 13.68 13.15 6.25
C ILE A 99 12.36 13.78 6.69
N PHE A 100 11.46 13.97 5.73
CA PHE A 100 10.13 14.54 5.97
C PHE A 100 9.09 13.44 6.02
N VAL A 101 8.23 13.48 7.03
CA VAL A 101 7.17 12.50 7.25
C VAL A 101 5.82 13.20 7.35
N SER A 102 4.91 12.87 6.45
CA SER A 102 3.52 13.35 6.56
C SER A 102 2.75 12.51 7.57
N GLU A 103 2.06 13.19 8.48
CA GLU A 103 1.24 12.59 9.52
C GLU A 103 -0.22 12.99 9.32
N ALA A 104 -1.02 12.04 8.85
CA ALA A 104 -2.43 12.23 8.56
C ALA A 104 -3.19 10.92 8.62
N GLU A 105 -4.48 10.99 8.92
CA GLU A 105 -5.36 9.83 8.95
C GLU A 105 -6.62 10.04 8.10
N THR A 106 -7.36 8.97 7.88
CA THR A 106 -8.67 9.03 7.24
C THR A 106 -9.66 9.78 8.13
N ASP A 107 -10.19 10.91 7.64
CA ASP A 107 -11.16 11.73 8.37
C ASP A 107 -12.60 11.35 7.97
N LYS A 108 -13.21 10.45 8.73
CA LYS A 108 -14.64 10.12 8.58
C LYS A 108 -15.48 11.01 9.48
N LYS A 109 -16.63 11.47 8.96
CA LYS A 109 -17.54 12.41 9.66
C LYS A 109 -18.92 11.78 9.87
N GLY A 110 -19.67 12.33 10.83
CA GLY A 110 -21.07 11.97 11.05
C GLY A 110 -21.32 10.47 11.19
N ALA A 111 -22.30 9.96 10.48
CA ALA A 111 -22.73 8.57 10.51
C ALA A 111 -21.62 7.58 10.08
N GLU A 112 -20.76 7.95 9.15
CA GLU A 112 -19.65 7.11 8.70
C GLU A 112 -18.62 6.85 9.82
N LYS A 113 -18.37 7.84 10.68
CA LYS A 113 -17.47 7.68 11.84
C LYS A 113 -18.06 6.72 12.87
N ILE A 114 -19.37 6.76 13.06
CA ILE A 114 -20.08 5.83 13.96
C ILE A 114 -20.02 4.42 13.38
N ALA A 115 -20.34 4.27 12.09
CA ALA A 115 -20.28 2.99 11.40
C ALA A 115 -18.88 2.37 11.46
N ALA A 116 -17.84 3.15 11.23
CA ALA A 116 -16.45 2.66 11.30
C ALA A 116 -16.07 2.15 12.70
N LYS A 117 -16.61 2.75 13.77
CA LYS A 117 -16.40 2.24 15.14
C LYS A 117 -17.15 0.93 15.39
N VAL A 118 -18.40 0.84 14.95
CA VAL A 118 -19.24 -0.36 15.15
C VAL A 118 -18.70 -1.55 14.37
N THR A 119 -18.20 -1.34 13.15
CA THR A 119 -17.68 -2.40 12.28
C THR A 119 -16.24 -2.83 12.59
N GLY A 120 -15.53 -2.16 13.50
CA GLY A 120 -14.12 -2.41 13.78
C GLY A 120 -13.14 -1.71 12.81
N GLN A 121 -13.62 -1.06 11.76
CA GLN A 121 -12.77 -0.34 10.81
C GLN A 121 -11.90 0.74 11.49
N ALA A 122 -12.45 1.41 12.50
CA ALA A 122 -11.72 2.44 13.24
C ALA A 122 -10.48 1.88 13.98
N MET A 123 -10.54 0.66 14.46
CA MET A 123 -9.40 -0.03 15.09
C MET A 123 -8.38 -0.50 14.06
N SER A 124 -8.84 -1.00 12.93
CA SER A 124 -7.99 -1.44 11.82
C SER A 124 -7.14 -0.30 11.24
N GLN A 125 -7.69 0.91 11.19
CA GLN A 125 -7.02 2.09 10.61
C GLN A 125 -6.44 3.03 11.66
N ASN A 126 -6.46 2.64 12.95
CA ASN A 126 -6.01 3.47 14.07
C ASN A 126 -6.58 4.89 13.99
N MET A 127 -7.88 5.01 13.69
CA MET A 127 -8.55 6.29 13.46
C MET A 127 -8.70 7.07 14.77
N GLY A 128 -8.14 8.26 14.83
CA GLY A 128 -8.21 9.16 15.96
C GLY A 128 -8.46 10.60 15.54
N LYS A 129 -7.60 11.50 15.96
CA LYS A 129 -7.56 12.89 15.53
C LYS A 129 -6.30 13.10 14.68
N SER A 130 -6.48 13.35 13.41
CA SER A 130 -5.38 13.59 12.47
C SER A 130 -4.42 14.67 12.95
N ALA A 131 -3.12 14.40 12.87
CA ALA A 131 -2.10 15.38 13.21
C ALA A 131 -2.02 16.50 12.17
N ASN A 132 -2.33 16.19 10.91
CA ASN A 132 -2.34 17.15 9.79
C ASN A 132 -1.09 18.01 9.75
N ARG A 133 0.09 17.35 9.86
CA ARG A 133 1.39 18.01 9.90
C ARG A 133 2.45 17.24 9.11
N ILE A 134 3.58 17.88 8.91
CA ILE A 134 4.80 17.26 8.43
C ILE A 134 5.84 17.37 9.55
N THR A 135 6.43 16.24 9.91
CA THR A 135 7.56 16.14 10.83
C THR A 135 8.84 15.97 10.04
N LEU A 136 9.86 16.71 10.43
CA LEU A 136 11.24 16.61 9.93
C LEU A 136 12.07 15.82 10.93
N PHE A 137 12.84 14.87 10.43
CA PHE A 137 13.93 14.21 11.15
C PHE A 137 15.26 14.51 10.45
N ARG A 138 16.31 14.64 11.24
CA ARG A 138 17.68 14.79 10.75
C ARG A 138 18.58 13.84 11.53
N ASP A 139 19.26 13.00 10.79
CA ASP A 139 20.31 12.09 11.25
C ASP A 139 21.63 12.72 10.83
N THR A 140 22.26 13.46 11.75
CA THR A 140 23.43 14.30 11.47
C THR A 140 24.72 13.50 11.36
N ASN A 141 24.80 12.37 12.06
CA ASN A 141 25.98 11.50 12.09
C ASN A 141 25.82 10.29 11.16
N GLN A 142 24.63 10.09 10.54
CA GLN A 142 24.28 9.02 9.60
C GLN A 142 24.40 7.61 10.20
N ASP A 143 24.16 7.47 11.51
CA ASP A 143 24.16 6.17 12.18
C ASP A 143 22.79 5.45 12.08
N GLY A 144 21.78 6.14 11.56
CA GLY A 144 20.41 5.64 11.39
C GLY A 144 19.52 5.87 12.60
N VAL A 145 19.95 6.74 13.52
CA VAL A 145 19.15 7.25 14.63
C VAL A 145 19.09 8.78 14.49
N PRO A 146 17.91 9.39 14.32
CA PRO A 146 17.83 10.83 14.13
C PRO A 146 18.07 11.57 15.46
N GLU A 147 19.04 12.48 15.50
CA GLU A 147 19.30 13.34 16.65
C GLU A 147 18.28 14.47 16.75
N GLU A 148 17.72 14.90 15.62
CA GLU A 148 16.84 16.06 15.57
C GLU A 148 15.44 15.69 15.06
N ARG A 149 14.42 16.23 15.74
CA ARG A 149 13.02 16.09 15.34
C ARG A 149 12.30 17.42 15.47
N TYR A 150 11.67 17.86 14.39
CA TYR A 150 10.95 19.14 14.33
C TYR A 150 9.55 18.98 13.77
N THR A 151 8.62 19.79 14.23
CA THR A 151 7.36 19.99 13.51
C THR A 151 7.62 21.00 12.40
N PHE A 152 7.80 20.49 11.18
CA PHE A 152 8.22 21.29 10.03
C PHE A 152 7.10 22.15 9.44
N LEU A 153 5.91 21.58 9.26
CA LEU A 153 4.74 22.26 8.74
C LEU A 153 3.47 21.75 9.42
N GLN A 154 2.59 22.67 9.80
CA GLN A 154 1.37 22.36 10.55
C GLN A 154 0.11 22.84 9.81
N ARG A 155 -1.06 22.41 10.30
CA ARG A 155 -2.37 22.87 9.84
C ARG A 155 -2.59 22.59 8.35
N GLN A 156 -2.12 21.43 7.89
CA GLN A 156 -2.38 20.93 6.57
C GLN A 156 -3.75 20.23 6.53
N ASN A 157 -4.26 19.93 5.34
CA ASN A 157 -5.48 19.16 5.16
C ASN A 157 -5.14 17.76 4.63
N GLN A 158 -4.95 16.80 5.55
CA GLN A 158 -4.53 15.43 5.20
C GLN A 158 -3.32 15.44 4.23
N PRO A 159 -2.14 15.95 4.66
CA PRO A 159 -0.96 15.98 3.81
C PRO A 159 -0.47 14.57 3.51
N PHE A 160 0.04 14.36 2.28
CA PHE A 160 0.59 13.08 1.88
C PHE A 160 1.91 13.24 1.12
N GLY A 161 1.87 13.48 -0.19
CA GLY A 161 3.05 13.63 -1.02
C GLY A 161 3.80 14.92 -0.72
N MET A 162 5.12 14.84 -0.76
CA MET A 162 6.04 15.95 -0.52
C MET A 162 7.12 15.96 -1.58
N LEU A 163 7.66 17.14 -1.91
CA LEU A 163 8.68 17.31 -2.91
C LEU A 163 9.45 18.61 -2.68
N VAL A 164 10.75 18.59 -2.84
CA VAL A 164 11.60 19.79 -2.95
C VAL A 164 11.99 20.00 -4.41
N LEU A 165 11.64 21.13 -4.97
CA LEU A 165 11.98 21.48 -6.35
C LEU A 165 12.08 23.01 -6.49
N ASN A 166 13.12 23.52 -7.18
CA ASN A 166 13.28 24.93 -7.52
C ASN A 166 13.14 25.88 -6.32
N ASN A 167 13.76 25.57 -5.18
CA ASN A 167 13.68 26.33 -3.92
C ASN A 167 12.28 26.42 -3.32
N TYR A 168 11.42 25.47 -3.63
CA TYR A 168 10.11 25.31 -3.00
C TYR A 168 9.97 23.94 -2.38
N PHE A 169 9.25 23.87 -1.25
CA PHE A 169 8.74 22.66 -0.67
C PHE A 169 7.26 22.52 -1.06
N TYR A 170 6.95 21.47 -1.80
CA TYR A 170 5.59 21.17 -2.25
C TYR A 170 4.94 20.17 -1.30
N VAL A 171 3.66 20.37 -1.03
CA VAL A 171 2.82 19.46 -0.24
C VAL A 171 1.52 19.23 -0.97
N ALA A 172 1.22 17.97 -1.26
CA ALA A 172 -0.10 17.58 -1.72
C ALA A 172 -0.99 17.26 -0.50
N ASN A 173 -1.88 18.18 -0.22
CA ASN A 173 -3.03 17.95 0.65
C ASN A 173 -4.11 17.20 -0.13
N THR A 174 -5.11 16.63 0.55
CA THR A 174 -6.18 15.90 -0.12
C THR A 174 -6.94 16.75 -1.15
N ASP A 175 -7.06 18.06 -0.91
CA ASP A 175 -7.87 19.03 -1.67
C ASP A 175 -7.05 19.98 -2.54
N ALA A 176 -5.75 20.07 -2.35
CA ALA A 176 -4.93 21.03 -3.08
C ALA A 176 -3.43 20.72 -3.04
N LEU A 177 -2.72 21.14 -4.08
CA LEU A 177 -1.26 21.20 -4.07
C LEU A 177 -0.85 22.61 -3.63
N TRP A 178 0.03 22.63 -2.62
CA TRP A 178 0.62 23.86 -2.08
C TRP A 178 2.12 23.86 -2.30
N ARG A 179 2.72 25.05 -2.47
CA ARG A 179 4.18 25.23 -2.42
C ARG A 179 4.54 26.32 -1.42
N PHE A 180 5.67 26.15 -0.79
CA PHE A 180 6.24 27.06 0.20
C PHE A 180 7.67 27.40 -0.19
N PRO A 181 8.11 28.69 -0.13
CA PRO A 181 9.54 28.99 -0.25
C PRO A 181 10.34 28.17 0.75
N TYR A 182 11.40 27.51 0.28
CA TYR A 182 12.19 26.59 1.09
C TYR A 182 13.67 26.64 0.68
N GLN A 183 14.51 26.59 1.71
CA GLN A 183 15.95 26.39 1.54
C GLN A 183 16.39 25.14 2.33
N PRO A 184 17.26 24.29 1.76
CA PRO A 184 17.80 23.14 2.47
C PRO A 184 18.37 23.52 3.84
N GLY A 185 18.08 22.68 4.86
CA GLY A 185 18.50 22.94 6.24
C GLY A 185 17.49 23.71 7.10
N GLN A 186 16.42 24.27 6.53
CA GLN A 186 15.35 24.86 7.32
C GLN A 186 14.63 23.77 8.16
N THR A 187 14.43 24.05 9.43
CA THR A 187 13.74 23.12 10.38
C THR A 187 12.25 23.40 10.50
N LYS A 188 11.77 24.51 9.91
CA LYS A 188 10.37 24.94 9.96
C LYS A 188 10.03 25.84 8.79
N ILE A 189 8.84 25.64 8.22
CA ILE A 189 8.23 26.60 7.30
C ILE A 189 7.50 27.68 8.11
N THR A 190 7.89 28.92 7.91
CA THR A 190 7.24 30.09 8.54
C THR A 190 6.57 31.01 7.52
N GLY A 191 6.95 30.89 6.25
CA GLY A 191 6.40 31.66 5.14
C GLY A 191 4.98 31.25 4.78
N LYS A 192 4.25 32.20 4.15
CA LYS A 192 2.92 31.90 3.60
C LYS A 192 3.06 30.97 2.41
N GLY A 193 2.27 29.87 2.40
CA GLY A 193 2.15 28.99 1.25
C GLY A 193 1.30 29.59 0.12
N GLU A 194 1.56 29.11 -1.07
CA GLU A 194 0.78 29.37 -2.26
C GLU A 194 0.05 28.11 -2.69
N LYS A 195 -1.29 28.17 -2.82
CA LYS A 195 -2.08 27.10 -3.45
C LYS A 195 -1.93 27.23 -4.96
N ILE A 196 -1.31 26.24 -5.60
CA ILE A 196 -1.00 26.27 -7.04
C ILE A 196 -1.92 25.40 -7.87
N LEU A 197 -2.63 24.44 -7.24
CA LEU A 197 -3.60 23.59 -7.92
C LEU A 197 -4.66 23.10 -6.94
N GLU A 198 -5.92 23.12 -7.35
CA GLU A 198 -6.99 22.42 -6.64
C GLU A 198 -7.02 20.94 -7.04
N LEU A 199 -7.22 20.06 -6.05
CA LEU A 199 -7.33 18.61 -6.26
C LEU A 199 -8.74 18.14 -5.89
N PRO A 200 -9.26 17.10 -6.59
CA PRO A 200 -10.62 16.64 -6.32
C PRO A 200 -10.70 15.98 -4.95
N ALA A 201 -11.47 16.57 -4.03
CA ALA A 201 -11.64 16.09 -2.65
C ALA A 201 -13.07 16.23 -2.13
N GLY A 202 -13.98 16.82 -2.92
CA GLY A 202 -15.38 17.00 -2.55
C GLY A 202 -16.17 15.69 -2.51
N GLY A 203 -17.27 15.68 -1.73
CA GLY A 203 -18.14 14.52 -1.62
C GLY A 203 -17.45 13.30 -0.97
N TYR A 204 -17.74 12.12 -1.49
CA TYR A 204 -17.10 10.87 -1.08
C TYR A 204 -15.64 10.83 -1.57
N ASN A 205 -14.69 10.69 -0.66
CA ASN A 205 -13.26 10.76 -0.93
C ASN A 205 -12.51 9.61 -0.25
N ASN A 206 -12.87 8.39 -0.61
CA ASN A 206 -12.31 7.19 0.05
C ASN A 206 -10.79 7.10 -0.07
N HIS A 207 -10.26 7.38 -1.27
CA HIS A 207 -8.82 7.44 -1.50
C HIS A 207 -8.35 8.91 -1.45
N TRP A 208 -8.12 9.38 -0.24
CA TRP A 208 -7.76 10.78 0.03
C TRP A 208 -6.29 11.12 -0.21
N THR A 209 -5.43 10.13 -0.39
CA THR A 209 -3.99 10.34 -0.57
C THR A 209 -3.67 10.96 -1.93
N ARG A 210 -2.65 11.84 -1.95
CA ARG A 210 -2.14 12.51 -3.14
C ARG A 210 -0.63 12.46 -3.12
N ASN A 211 -0.01 11.60 -3.94
CA ASN A 211 1.44 11.49 -3.97
C ASN A 211 2.06 12.40 -5.04
N LEU A 212 3.31 12.79 -4.84
CA LEU A 212 4.05 13.68 -5.74
C LEU A 212 5.34 13.01 -6.22
N LEU A 213 5.67 13.23 -7.48
CA LEU A 213 6.95 12.87 -8.05
C LEU A 213 7.39 13.91 -9.10
N ALA A 214 8.61 14.43 -8.98
CA ALA A 214 9.17 15.29 -10.02
C ALA A 214 9.67 14.49 -11.21
N HIS A 215 9.53 15.03 -12.41
CA HIS A 215 10.32 14.55 -13.54
C HIS A 215 11.81 14.71 -13.25
N PRO A 216 12.71 13.78 -13.65
CA PRO A 216 14.13 13.85 -13.33
C PRO A 216 14.85 15.14 -13.71
N ASN A 217 14.37 15.82 -14.76
CA ASN A 217 14.93 17.12 -15.17
C ASN A 217 14.26 18.34 -14.50
N GLY A 218 13.33 18.12 -13.56
CA GLY A 218 12.61 19.18 -12.83
C GLY A 218 11.55 19.94 -13.63
N SER A 219 11.25 19.56 -14.88
CA SER A 219 10.31 20.31 -15.75
C SER A 219 8.84 20.05 -15.44
N LYS A 220 8.50 18.94 -14.78
CA LYS A 220 7.13 18.51 -14.50
C LYS A 220 7.02 17.94 -13.10
N ILE A 221 5.80 17.97 -12.57
CA ILE A 221 5.37 17.27 -11.36
C ILE A 221 4.23 16.34 -11.72
N TYR A 222 4.33 15.08 -11.31
CA TYR A 222 3.28 14.06 -11.42
C TYR A 222 2.56 13.94 -10.08
N ILE A 223 1.21 13.86 -10.14
CA ILE A 223 0.36 13.79 -8.96
C ILE A 223 -0.52 12.54 -9.08
N ALA A 224 -0.34 11.58 -8.19
CA ALA A 224 -1.20 10.41 -8.11
C ALA A 224 -2.49 10.75 -7.37
N VAL A 225 -3.64 10.47 -8.00
CA VAL A 225 -4.98 10.78 -7.47
C VAL A 225 -5.85 9.54 -7.53
N GLY A 226 -6.18 8.97 -6.38
CA GLY A 226 -7.07 7.82 -6.30
C GLY A 226 -8.52 8.16 -6.61
N SER A 227 -9.34 7.14 -6.93
CA SER A 227 -10.77 7.27 -7.11
C SER A 227 -11.46 7.79 -5.84
N GLY A 228 -12.61 8.40 -5.97
CA GLY A 228 -13.46 8.75 -4.83
C GLY A 228 -14.15 7.53 -4.23
N SER A 229 -14.50 6.57 -5.08
CA SER A 229 -15.33 5.42 -4.80
C SER A 229 -14.62 4.08 -5.06
N ASN A 230 -15.26 2.96 -4.73
CA ASN A 230 -14.74 1.62 -4.98
C ASN A 230 -14.76 1.29 -6.48
N ASN A 231 -15.89 1.54 -7.14
CA ASN A 231 -16.11 1.18 -8.57
C ASN A 231 -17.03 2.16 -9.32
N GLY A 232 -17.02 3.43 -8.96
CA GLY A 232 -17.86 4.46 -9.59
C GLY A 232 -19.30 4.49 -9.06
N GLU A 233 -19.58 3.86 -7.92
CA GLU A 233 -20.91 3.72 -7.34
C GLU A 233 -21.58 5.04 -6.94
N ASN A 234 -20.81 6.12 -6.84
CA ASN A 234 -21.31 7.46 -6.51
C ASN A 234 -21.46 8.36 -7.75
N GLY A 235 -21.40 7.80 -8.97
CA GLY A 235 -21.50 8.51 -10.23
C GLY A 235 -20.13 8.93 -10.79
N MET A 236 -19.95 8.74 -12.10
CA MET A 236 -18.69 9.03 -12.78
C MET A 236 -18.39 10.54 -12.88
N GLU A 237 -19.38 11.39 -12.74
CA GLU A 237 -19.22 12.83 -12.64
C GLU A 237 -18.41 13.25 -11.40
N ASN A 238 -18.41 12.42 -10.34
CA ASN A 238 -17.63 12.63 -9.11
C ASN A 238 -16.20 12.08 -9.23
N GLU A 239 -15.89 11.37 -10.30
CA GLU A 239 -14.58 10.76 -10.56
C GLU A 239 -13.71 11.55 -11.55
N VAL A 240 -14.14 12.75 -11.92
CA VAL A 240 -13.36 13.63 -12.82
C VAL A 240 -12.00 13.95 -12.20
N ARG A 241 -10.91 13.74 -12.96
CA ARG A 241 -9.51 13.90 -12.53
C ARG A 241 -9.08 12.94 -11.39
N ARG A 242 -9.85 11.90 -11.12
CA ARG A 242 -9.55 10.83 -10.16
C ARG A 242 -9.17 9.55 -10.88
N ALA A 243 -8.73 8.54 -10.12
CA ALA A 243 -8.21 7.27 -10.65
C ALA A 243 -7.17 7.50 -11.76
N SER A 244 -6.24 8.43 -11.51
CA SER A 244 -5.35 8.96 -12.53
C SER A 244 -4.02 9.43 -11.97
N ILE A 245 -3.07 9.63 -12.86
CA ILE A 245 -1.88 10.43 -12.61
C ILE A 245 -2.03 11.72 -13.42
N LEU A 246 -1.99 12.85 -12.74
CA LEU A 246 -1.98 14.19 -13.35
C LEU A 246 -0.53 14.61 -13.58
N GLU A 247 -0.31 15.43 -14.61
CA GLU A 247 0.96 16.10 -14.88
C GLU A 247 0.74 17.61 -14.90
N ILE A 248 1.65 18.35 -14.26
CA ILE A 248 1.64 19.83 -14.24
C ILE A 248 3.04 20.40 -14.42
N ASN A 249 3.12 21.68 -14.71
CA ASN A 249 4.35 22.46 -14.54
C ASN A 249 4.59 22.77 -13.05
N PRO A 250 5.84 23.08 -12.60
CA PRO A 250 6.13 23.41 -11.21
C PRO A 250 5.40 24.63 -10.65
N ASP A 251 4.86 25.49 -11.50
CA ASP A 251 4.05 26.65 -11.12
C ASP A 251 2.54 26.32 -11.00
N GLY A 252 2.14 25.08 -11.25
CA GLY A 252 0.75 24.63 -11.24
C GLY A 252 0.03 24.73 -12.59
N SER A 253 0.62 25.40 -13.57
CA SER A 253 0.04 25.52 -14.92
C SER A 253 0.17 24.24 -15.73
N GLY A 254 -0.53 24.19 -16.88
CA GLY A 254 -0.40 23.11 -17.86
C GLY A 254 -0.91 21.75 -17.37
N GLU A 255 -1.89 21.74 -16.48
CA GLU A 255 -2.50 20.52 -15.97
C GLU A 255 -3.09 19.67 -17.10
N ARG A 256 -2.77 18.37 -17.04
CA ARG A 256 -3.40 17.35 -17.89
C ARG A 256 -3.45 16.01 -17.18
N VAL A 257 -4.36 15.15 -17.61
CA VAL A 257 -4.35 13.73 -17.20
C VAL A 257 -3.26 13.01 -17.99
N PHE A 258 -2.21 12.57 -17.29
CA PHE A 258 -1.11 11.83 -17.90
C PHE A 258 -1.50 10.39 -18.20
N ALA A 259 -2.16 9.71 -17.23
CA ALA A 259 -2.71 8.37 -17.36
C ALA A 259 -3.97 8.22 -16.52
N SER A 260 -4.88 7.32 -16.92
CA SER A 260 -6.18 7.14 -16.26
C SER A 260 -6.56 5.66 -16.10
N GLY A 261 -7.63 5.42 -15.33
CA GLY A 261 -8.09 4.06 -15.04
C GLY A 261 -7.23 3.29 -14.04
N LEU A 262 -6.35 3.99 -13.31
CA LEU A 262 -5.60 3.48 -12.18
C LEU A 262 -6.42 3.74 -10.91
N ARG A 263 -7.14 2.74 -10.39
CA ARG A 263 -8.11 2.97 -9.31
C ARG A 263 -7.56 3.79 -8.16
N ASN A 264 -6.47 3.38 -7.56
CA ASN A 264 -5.79 4.10 -6.50
C ASN A 264 -4.27 3.97 -6.62
N PRO A 265 -3.64 4.75 -7.53
CA PRO A 265 -2.19 4.82 -7.63
C PRO A 265 -1.67 5.59 -6.42
N VAL A 266 -0.85 4.97 -5.59
CA VAL A 266 -0.32 5.62 -4.39
C VAL A 266 1.19 5.81 -4.47
N GLY A 267 1.93 4.73 -4.56
CA GLY A 267 3.37 4.77 -4.76
C GLY A 267 3.70 5.01 -6.23
N ILE A 268 4.44 6.06 -6.51
CA ILE A 268 4.97 6.35 -7.85
C ILE A 268 6.47 6.64 -7.75
N ASP A 269 7.26 6.04 -8.64
CA ASP A 269 8.72 6.27 -8.71
C ASP A 269 9.26 5.98 -10.11
N TRP A 270 10.45 6.51 -10.41
CA TRP A 270 11.18 6.27 -11.65
C TRP A 270 12.04 5.02 -11.56
N ALA A 271 11.86 4.09 -12.49
CA ALA A 271 12.74 2.92 -12.58
C ALA A 271 14.19 3.36 -12.91
N PRO A 272 15.19 2.79 -12.20
CA PRO A 272 16.60 3.12 -12.45
C PRO A 272 17.03 2.83 -13.88
N GLY A 273 17.86 3.72 -14.43
CA GLY A 273 18.40 3.57 -15.78
C GLY A 273 17.39 3.74 -16.90
N SER A 274 16.18 4.19 -16.59
CA SER A 274 15.13 4.47 -17.58
C SER A 274 14.35 5.74 -17.20
N ASN A 275 13.63 6.31 -18.17
CA ASN A 275 12.68 7.39 -17.93
C ASN A 275 11.25 6.85 -17.79
N THR A 276 11.10 5.63 -17.31
CA THR A 276 9.79 4.98 -17.14
C THR A 276 9.26 5.25 -15.74
N LEU A 277 8.11 5.92 -15.68
CA LEU A 277 7.33 6.08 -14.47
C LEU A 277 6.64 4.76 -14.13
N TRP A 278 6.70 4.34 -12.87
CA TRP A 278 5.99 3.16 -12.35
C TRP A 278 5.03 3.57 -11.25
N ALA A 279 3.96 2.79 -11.10
CA ALA A 279 2.96 2.97 -10.07
C ALA A 279 2.60 1.65 -9.39
N ALA A 280 2.51 1.65 -8.07
CA ALA A 280 1.81 0.64 -7.28
C ALA A 280 0.35 1.08 -7.16
N VAL A 281 -0.57 0.20 -7.54
CA VAL A 281 -1.99 0.50 -7.62
C VAL A 281 -2.78 -0.47 -6.76
N ASN A 282 -3.55 0.09 -5.83
CA ASN A 282 -4.50 -0.66 -5.02
C ASN A 282 -5.84 -0.75 -5.74
N GLU A 283 -6.26 -1.98 -6.02
CA GLU A 283 -7.43 -2.28 -6.84
C GLU A 283 -8.73 -2.38 -6.04
N ARG A 284 -9.82 -2.60 -6.78
CA ARG A 284 -11.18 -2.60 -6.25
C ARG A 284 -11.49 -3.85 -5.40
N ASP A 285 -12.38 -3.63 -4.46
CA ASP A 285 -12.91 -4.65 -3.55
C ASP A 285 -14.23 -5.27 -4.08
N GLU A 286 -14.73 -6.28 -3.36
CA GLU A 286 -16.06 -6.86 -3.52
C GLU A 286 -16.28 -7.67 -4.82
N LEU A 287 -15.26 -8.43 -5.27
CA LEU A 287 -15.39 -9.46 -6.31
C LEU A 287 -14.98 -10.87 -5.82
N GLY A 288 -14.86 -11.05 -4.50
CA GLY A 288 -14.38 -12.26 -3.85
C GLY A 288 -12.95 -12.12 -3.36
N ASP A 289 -12.43 -13.13 -2.67
CA ASP A 289 -11.14 -13.09 -2.00
C ASP A 289 -9.94 -12.95 -2.95
N GLU A 290 -10.02 -13.51 -4.15
CA GLU A 290 -8.90 -13.57 -5.10
C GLU A 290 -9.00 -12.53 -6.24
N LEU A 291 -9.97 -11.58 -6.18
CA LEU A 291 -10.15 -10.50 -7.13
C LEU A 291 -10.42 -9.15 -6.44
N VAL A 292 -9.84 -8.07 -6.93
CA VAL A 292 -8.93 -7.88 -8.07
C VAL A 292 -7.51 -7.78 -7.52
N PRO A 293 -6.50 -8.37 -8.19
CA PRO A 293 -5.14 -8.22 -7.71
C PRO A 293 -4.68 -6.77 -7.80
N ASP A 294 -4.08 -6.26 -6.74
CA ASP A 294 -3.24 -5.07 -6.80
C ASP A 294 -2.10 -5.30 -7.78
N TYR A 295 -1.51 -4.23 -8.30
CA TYR A 295 -0.47 -4.38 -9.30
C TYR A 295 0.62 -3.31 -9.25
N LEU A 296 1.78 -3.67 -9.81
CA LEU A 296 2.86 -2.75 -10.16
C LEU A 296 2.93 -2.63 -11.68
N THR A 297 2.88 -1.41 -12.21
CA THR A 297 2.82 -1.18 -13.66
C THR A 297 3.66 0.01 -14.11
N SER A 298 4.22 -0.09 -15.32
CA SER A 298 4.77 1.05 -16.03
C SER A 298 3.65 1.98 -16.50
N VAL A 299 3.77 3.27 -16.20
CA VAL A 299 2.75 4.26 -16.54
C VAL A 299 3.07 4.90 -17.87
N LYS A 300 2.20 4.70 -18.85
CA LYS A 300 2.33 5.24 -20.21
C LYS A 300 1.51 6.51 -20.35
N GLU A 301 2.06 7.50 -21.03
CA GLU A 301 1.33 8.71 -21.39
C GLU A 301 0.11 8.38 -22.26
N GLY A 302 -1.06 8.92 -21.87
CA GLY A 302 -2.35 8.60 -22.50
C GLY A 302 -2.86 7.19 -22.21
N GLY A 303 -2.17 6.40 -21.36
CA GLY A 303 -2.55 5.04 -21.02
C GLY A 303 -3.85 4.98 -20.21
N PHE A 304 -4.64 3.93 -20.46
CA PHE A 304 -5.85 3.60 -19.68
C PHE A 304 -5.70 2.21 -19.07
N TYR A 305 -5.89 2.09 -17.74
CA TYR A 305 -5.61 0.87 -16.97
C TYR A 305 -6.88 0.15 -16.49
N GLY A 306 -8.05 0.58 -16.96
CA GLY A 306 -9.30 -0.16 -16.87
C GLY A 306 -10.35 0.42 -15.94
N TRP A 307 -10.00 0.82 -14.73
CA TRP A 307 -10.99 1.28 -13.75
C TRP A 307 -11.88 2.42 -14.28
N PRO A 308 -13.22 2.38 -14.07
CA PRO A 308 -14.00 1.34 -13.40
C PRO A 308 -14.55 0.26 -14.33
N TYR A 309 -14.27 0.32 -15.64
CA TYR A 309 -14.93 -0.50 -16.68
C TYR A 309 -14.30 -1.87 -16.88
N ALA A 310 -13.02 -1.99 -16.58
CA ALA A 310 -12.27 -3.24 -16.66
C ALA A 310 -11.20 -3.29 -15.56
N TYR A 311 -10.63 -4.47 -15.33
CA TYR A 311 -9.54 -4.70 -14.38
C TYR A 311 -8.51 -5.65 -14.99
N PHE A 312 -7.26 -5.46 -14.62
CA PHE A 312 -6.10 -6.26 -15.01
C PHE A 312 -6.13 -6.67 -16.51
N GLY A 313 -6.16 -5.68 -17.38
CA GLY A 313 -6.38 -5.84 -18.83
C GLY A 313 -7.86 -5.73 -19.21
N GLN A 314 -8.27 -6.50 -20.20
CA GLN A 314 -9.62 -6.39 -20.79
C GLN A 314 -10.67 -7.24 -20.05
N ASN A 315 -10.45 -7.57 -18.76
CA ASN A 315 -11.47 -8.24 -17.95
C ASN A 315 -12.54 -7.22 -17.58
N GLU A 316 -13.72 -7.31 -18.22
CA GLU A 316 -14.81 -6.36 -18.02
C GLU A 316 -15.35 -6.46 -16.57
N ASP A 317 -15.48 -5.32 -15.89
CA ASP A 317 -16.08 -5.28 -14.57
C ASP A 317 -17.57 -5.64 -14.64
N PRO A 318 -18.06 -6.64 -13.89
CA PRO A 318 -19.45 -7.09 -13.99
C PRO A 318 -20.47 -6.01 -13.63
N ARG A 319 -20.10 -5.00 -12.82
CA ARG A 319 -21.00 -3.89 -12.47
C ARG A 319 -21.06 -2.81 -13.54
N MET A 320 -20.04 -2.75 -14.42
CA MET A 320 -19.93 -1.79 -15.52
C MET A 320 -20.15 -2.43 -16.89
N LYS A 321 -20.65 -3.67 -16.92
CA LYS A 321 -20.78 -4.48 -18.11
C LYS A 321 -21.48 -3.73 -19.25
N GLY A 322 -20.84 -3.69 -20.41
CA GLY A 322 -21.35 -3.06 -21.63
C GLY A 322 -21.30 -1.53 -21.67
N GLN A 323 -20.83 -0.85 -20.62
CA GLN A 323 -20.92 0.62 -20.57
C GLN A 323 -19.87 1.36 -21.39
N ARG A 324 -18.66 0.87 -21.52
CA ARG A 324 -17.59 1.54 -22.29
C ARG A 324 -16.71 0.53 -23.01
N PRO A 325 -17.26 -0.21 -23.98
CA PRO A 325 -16.49 -1.23 -24.71
C PRO A 325 -15.27 -0.66 -25.46
N ASP A 326 -15.31 0.63 -25.80
CA ASP A 326 -14.19 1.36 -26.40
C ASP A 326 -13.00 1.49 -25.43
N LEU A 327 -13.25 1.73 -24.14
CA LEU A 327 -12.23 1.81 -23.10
C LEU A 327 -11.76 0.42 -22.67
N VAL A 328 -12.66 -0.55 -22.54
CA VAL A 328 -12.29 -1.94 -22.22
C VAL A 328 -11.26 -2.46 -23.22
N LYS A 329 -11.46 -2.23 -24.53
CA LYS A 329 -10.51 -2.62 -25.59
C LYS A 329 -9.15 -1.92 -25.50
N LYS A 330 -9.09 -0.73 -24.91
CA LYS A 330 -7.86 0.06 -24.74
C LYS A 330 -7.12 -0.23 -23.46
N THR A 331 -7.73 -0.99 -22.55
CA THR A 331 -7.14 -1.26 -21.23
C THR A 331 -5.80 -1.97 -21.36
N LEU A 332 -4.79 -1.36 -20.76
CA LEU A 332 -3.45 -1.94 -20.67
C LEU A 332 -3.40 -3.04 -19.59
N VAL A 333 -2.59 -4.05 -19.86
CA VAL A 333 -2.34 -5.11 -18.89
C VAL A 333 -1.17 -4.67 -17.99
N PRO A 334 -1.34 -4.63 -16.67
CA PRO A 334 -0.23 -4.38 -15.74
C PRO A 334 0.82 -5.49 -15.79
N GLU A 335 2.07 -5.15 -15.51
CA GLU A 335 3.20 -6.07 -15.64
C GLU A 335 3.32 -7.06 -14.47
N VAL A 336 2.94 -6.67 -13.25
CA VAL A 336 3.13 -7.50 -12.06
C VAL A 336 1.89 -7.52 -11.19
N GLN A 337 1.37 -8.71 -10.92
CA GLN A 337 0.35 -8.93 -9.89
C GLN A 337 0.99 -8.88 -8.50
N LEU A 338 0.35 -8.17 -7.56
CA LEU A 338 0.80 -8.04 -6.19
C LEU A 338 -0.11 -8.80 -5.18
N GLY A 339 -1.11 -9.52 -5.70
CA GLY A 339 -2.12 -10.23 -4.92
C GLY A 339 -3.37 -9.39 -4.68
N ALA A 340 -4.53 -10.06 -4.58
CA ALA A 340 -5.81 -9.41 -4.31
C ALA A 340 -5.88 -8.90 -2.87
N HIS A 341 -6.45 -7.70 -2.69
CA HIS A 341 -6.70 -7.07 -1.39
C HIS A 341 -5.47 -6.78 -0.53
N THR A 342 -4.25 -6.84 -1.10
CA THR A 342 -3.02 -6.59 -0.31
C THR A 342 -2.88 -5.14 0.13
N ALA A 343 -3.65 -4.22 -0.45
CA ALA A 343 -3.54 -2.78 -0.29
C ALA A 343 -2.11 -2.30 -0.56
N SER A 344 -1.60 -2.57 -1.76
CA SER A 344 -0.27 -2.18 -2.22
C SER A 344 -0.21 -0.66 -2.42
N LEU A 345 0.54 0.04 -1.55
CA LEU A 345 0.55 1.50 -1.46
C LEU A 345 1.94 2.09 -1.73
N GLY A 346 2.92 1.83 -0.86
CA GLY A 346 4.27 2.39 -0.98
C GLY A 346 5.05 1.78 -2.14
N LEU A 347 5.83 2.58 -2.85
CA LEU A 347 6.75 2.14 -3.90
C LEU A 347 8.07 2.89 -3.75
N ALA A 348 9.18 2.16 -3.75
CA ALA A 348 10.53 2.73 -3.84
C ALA A 348 11.45 1.83 -4.67
N PHE A 349 12.02 2.35 -5.74
CA PHE A 349 13.09 1.66 -6.44
C PHE A 349 14.40 1.79 -5.67
N TYR A 350 15.12 0.67 -5.55
CA TYR A 350 16.39 0.64 -4.86
C TYR A 350 17.55 1.10 -5.78
N LYS A 351 17.93 2.36 -5.64
CA LYS A 351 18.94 3.04 -6.49
C LYS A 351 20.35 3.11 -5.84
N LYS A 352 20.53 2.43 -4.69
CA LYS A 352 21.78 2.43 -3.91
C LYS A 352 22.53 1.10 -4.04
N SER A 353 23.74 1.04 -3.47
CA SER A 353 24.61 -0.14 -3.52
C SER A 353 24.76 -0.88 -2.19
N ALA A 354 24.23 -0.36 -1.07
CA ALA A 354 24.40 -0.94 0.25
C ALA A 354 23.74 -2.32 0.40
N PHE A 355 22.57 -2.54 -0.24
CA PHE A 355 21.93 -3.84 -0.22
C PHE A 355 22.61 -4.83 -1.17
N PRO A 356 22.51 -6.15 -0.89
CA PRO A 356 23.02 -7.20 -1.77
C PRO A 356 22.57 -7.03 -3.22
N GLY A 357 23.40 -7.52 -4.15
CA GLY A 357 23.23 -7.27 -5.60
C GLY A 357 21.83 -7.57 -6.15
N LYS A 358 21.15 -8.60 -5.60
CA LYS A 358 19.80 -8.97 -6.05
C LYS A 358 18.75 -7.86 -5.88
N TYR A 359 18.95 -6.94 -4.94
CA TYR A 359 18.00 -5.86 -4.67
C TYR A 359 18.26 -4.60 -5.53
N ARG A 360 19.42 -4.51 -6.17
CA ARG A 360 19.80 -3.30 -6.92
C ARG A 360 18.96 -3.15 -8.17
N GLY A 361 18.36 -1.98 -8.33
CA GLY A 361 17.50 -1.68 -9.45
C GLY A 361 16.07 -2.22 -9.36
N GLY A 362 15.77 -3.08 -8.38
CA GLY A 362 14.42 -3.59 -8.14
C GLY A 362 13.55 -2.63 -7.32
N ALA A 363 12.30 -3.00 -7.14
CA ALA A 363 11.27 -2.21 -6.49
C ALA A 363 10.82 -2.84 -5.17
N PHE A 364 10.79 -2.05 -4.09
CA PHE A 364 10.08 -2.40 -2.86
C PHE A 364 8.66 -1.87 -2.91
N VAL A 365 7.68 -2.70 -2.52
CA VAL A 365 6.27 -2.32 -2.44
C VAL A 365 5.74 -2.63 -1.06
N ALA A 366 5.19 -1.61 -0.38
CA ALA A 366 4.54 -1.79 0.91
C ALA A 366 3.07 -2.19 0.72
N GLN A 367 2.71 -3.31 1.30
CA GLN A 367 1.36 -3.87 1.31
C GLN A 367 0.73 -3.60 2.68
N HIS A 368 -0.18 -2.63 2.71
CA HIS A 368 -0.82 -2.14 3.94
C HIS A 368 -1.73 -3.18 4.61
N GLY A 369 -2.19 -4.16 3.84
CA GLY A 369 -2.96 -5.31 4.31
C GLY A 369 -4.47 -5.21 4.11
N SER A 370 -5.08 -6.37 3.99
CA SER A 370 -6.47 -6.57 3.58
C SER A 370 -7.48 -6.17 4.66
N TRP A 371 -8.71 -5.92 4.20
CA TRP A 371 -9.91 -5.78 5.02
C TRP A 371 -11.14 -6.46 4.37
N ASN A 372 -11.07 -6.72 3.05
CA ASN A 372 -12.16 -7.32 2.27
C ASN A 372 -11.74 -8.72 1.76
N ARG A 373 -11.35 -9.57 2.69
CA ARG A 373 -10.91 -10.93 2.44
C ARG A 373 -11.10 -11.81 3.67
N SER A 374 -11.35 -13.10 3.49
CA SER A 374 -11.54 -14.06 4.58
C SER A 374 -10.30 -14.15 5.47
N ASP A 375 -9.13 -14.29 4.88
CA ASP A 375 -7.86 -14.30 5.59
C ASP A 375 -7.12 -12.97 5.45
N LEU A 376 -6.31 -12.61 6.45
CA LEU A 376 -5.43 -11.45 6.35
C LEU A 376 -4.31 -11.73 5.35
N VAL A 377 -4.16 -10.84 4.35
CA VAL A 377 -3.06 -10.85 3.38
C VAL A 377 -2.43 -9.47 3.25
N GLY A 378 -1.24 -9.40 2.66
CA GLY A 378 -0.43 -8.20 2.69
C GLY A 378 0.25 -8.07 4.06
N TYR A 379 0.18 -6.89 4.70
CA TYR A 379 0.85 -6.61 5.99
C TYR A 379 2.35 -6.91 5.92
N LYS A 380 3.01 -6.50 4.84
CA LYS A 380 4.41 -6.77 4.57
C LYS A 380 4.99 -5.78 3.55
N VAL A 381 6.28 -5.80 3.38
CA VAL A 381 6.94 -5.21 2.21
C VAL A 381 7.40 -6.35 1.32
N VAL A 382 7.06 -6.28 0.04
CA VAL A 382 7.57 -7.21 -0.97
C VAL A 382 8.63 -6.53 -1.83
N PHE A 383 9.52 -7.34 -2.40
CA PHE A 383 10.53 -6.93 -3.37
C PHE A 383 10.18 -7.51 -4.74
N VAL A 384 10.15 -6.69 -5.76
CA VAL A 384 10.00 -7.10 -7.16
C VAL A 384 11.36 -6.94 -7.83
N PRO A 385 11.98 -8.05 -8.31
CA PRO A 385 13.24 -7.97 -9.02
C PRO A 385 13.08 -7.33 -10.41
N PHE A 386 14.04 -6.50 -10.78
CA PHE A 386 14.08 -5.83 -12.09
C PHE A 386 15.41 -6.08 -12.78
N GLN A 387 15.35 -6.22 -14.09
CA GLN A 387 16.50 -6.26 -14.97
C GLN A 387 16.23 -5.39 -16.20
N ASN A 388 17.17 -4.51 -16.53
CA ASN A 388 17.03 -3.59 -17.68
C ASN A 388 15.73 -2.75 -17.64
N GLY A 389 15.34 -2.30 -16.44
CA GLY A 389 14.14 -1.46 -16.23
C GLY A 389 12.80 -2.18 -16.35
N LYS A 390 12.80 -3.52 -16.37
CA LYS A 390 11.60 -4.36 -16.42
C LYS A 390 11.59 -5.40 -15.30
N PRO A 391 10.43 -5.81 -14.80
CA PRO A 391 10.31 -6.93 -13.86
C PRO A 391 10.97 -8.18 -14.44
N SER A 392 11.74 -8.88 -13.62
CA SER A 392 12.50 -10.09 -14.03
C SER A 392 12.15 -11.33 -13.21
N GLY A 393 11.20 -11.23 -12.31
CA GLY A 393 10.69 -12.33 -11.49
C GLY A 393 9.46 -11.91 -10.69
N PRO A 394 8.83 -12.86 -9.99
CA PRO A 394 7.69 -12.59 -9.13
C PRO A 394 8.09 -11.74 -7.91
N PRO A 395 7.12 -11.08 -7.26
CA PRO A 395 7.35 -10.45 -5.96
C PRO A 395 7.82 -11.46 -4.90
N GLU A 396 8.81 -11.07 -4.11
CA GLU A 396 9.35 -11.84 -2.99
C GLU A 396 9.06 -11.12 -1.66
N ASP A 397 8.79 -11.86 -0.59
CA ASP A 397 8.67 -11.30 0.74
C ASP A 397 10.00 -10.69 1.21
N PHE A 398 9.97 -9.43 1.66
CA PHE A 398 11.15 -8.74 2.15
C PHE A 398 11.07 -8.36 3.63
N LEU A 399 10.02 -7.66 4.05
CA LEU A 399 9.82 -7.30 5.46
C LEU A 399 8.47 -7.82 5.91
N THR A 400 8.47 -8.73 6.87
CA THR A 400 7.31 -9.50 7.32
C THR A 400 7.11 -9.37 8.84
N GLY A 401 6.21 -10.17 9.42
CA GLY A 401 5.99 -10.23 10.86
C GLY A 401 5.02 -9.16 11.40
N PHE A 402 4.31 -8.44 10.53
CA PHE A 402 3.29 -7.47 10.96
C PHE A 402 1.98 -8.13 11.44
N ILE A 403 1.67 -9.34 10.99
CA ILE A 403 0.54 -10.13 11.50
C ILE A 403 0.97 -10.79 12.81
N ALA A 404 0.23 -10.52 13.89
CA ALA A 404 0.48 -11.07 15.22
C ALA A 404 -0.21 -12.42 15.43
N ASP A 405 -1.49 -12.50 15.03
CA ASP A 405 -2.34 -13.70 15.14
C ASP A 405 -3.41 -13.63 14.05
N SER A 406 -3.25 -14.44 13.01
CA SER A 406 -4.19 -14.45 11.87
C SER A 406 -5.57 -14.97 12.27
N ALA A 407 -5.66 -15.92 13.20
CA ALA A 407 -6.92 -16.49 13.65
C ALA A 407 -7.79 -15.48 14.44
N LYS A 408 -7.15 -14.46 15.03
CA LYS A 408 -7.82 -13.36 15.76
C LYS A 408 -7.88 -12.06 14.97
N SER A 409 -7.37 -12.07 13.73
CA SER A 409 -7.18 -10.88 12.91
C SER A 409 -6.38 -9.78 13.64
N GLU A 410 -5.40 -10.15 14.47
CA GLU A 410 -4.54 -9.22 15.21
C GLU A 410 -3.26 -8.92 14.43
N VAL A 411 -2.89 -7.64 14.38
CA VAL A 411 -1.68 -7.16 13.70
C VAL A 411 -0.89 -6.23 14.61
N TYR A 412 0.44 -6.24 14.50
CA TYR A 412 1.29 -5.31 15.23
C TYR A 412 1.29 -3.92 14.59
N GLY A 413 1.20 -3.85 13.27
CA GLY A 413 1.25 -2.61 12.50
C GLY A 413 0.90 -2.83 11.02
N ARG A 414 1.00 -1.76 10.22
CA ARG A 414 0.65 -1.77 8.79
C ARG A 414 1.65 -0.91 8.00
N PRO A 415 2.52 -1.49 7.16
CA PRO A 415 3.49 -0.72 6.39
C PRO A 415 2.82 0.08 5.27
N VAL A 416 3.27 1.32 5.04
CA VAL A 416 2.67 2.22 4.04
C VAL A 416 3.71 2.96 3.19
N GLY A 417 4.35 3.99 3.70
CA GLY A 417 5.35 4.78 2.97
C GLY A 417 6.73 4.13 3.00
N LEU A 418 7.46 4.23 1.90
CA LEU A 418 8.81 3.72 1.75
C LEU A 418 9.75 4.84 1.29
N ALA A 419 10.98 4.85 1.80
CA ALA A 419 12.04 5.69 1.26
C ALA A 419 13.41 5.03 1.42
N VAL A 420 14.29 5.22 0.44
CA VAL A 420 15.68 4.80 0.53
C VAL A 420 16.53 5.98 1.05
N LEU A 421 17.20 5.77 2.17
CA LEU A 421 18.04 6.80 2.80
C LEU A 421 19.36 7.00 2.05
N PRO A 422 20.09 8.10 2.33
CA PRO A 422 21.40 8.36 1.71
C PRO A 422 22.42 7.24 1.92
N ASP A 423 22.43 6.59 3.08
CA ASP A 423 23.28 5.45 3.43
C ASP A 423 22.89 4.15 2.72
N GLY A 424 21.74 4.13 2.03
CA GLY A 424 21.20 2.98 1.32
C GLY A 424 20.31 2.08 2.16
N SER A 425 20.02 2.41 3.42
CA SER A 425 19.00 1.71 4.19
C SER A 425 17.59 2.04 3.69
N LEU A 426 16.63 1.16 3.95
CA LEU A 426 15.21 1.35 3.63
C LEU A 426 14.47 1.79 4.88
N LEU A 427 13.76 2.92 4.77
CA LEU A 427 12.85 3.40 5.81
C LEU A 427 11.42 3.02 5.45
N VAL A 428 10.68 2.51 6.43
CA VAL A 428 9.30 2.01 6.28
C VAL A 428 8.42 2.71 7.30
N ALA A 429 7.40 3.43 6.84
CA ALA A 429 6.37 3.98 7.72
C ALA A 429 5.36 2.89 8.08
N ASP A 430 5.09 2.75 9.36
CA ASP A 430 4.04 1.92 9.94
C ASP A 430 3.01 2.85 10.57
N ASP A 431 1.96 3.15 9.83
CA ASP A 431 0.99 4.18 10.21
C ASP A 431 0.12 3.78 11.39
N SER A 432 -0.10 2.49 11.55
CA SER A 432 -1.00 1.98 12.58
C SER A 432 -0.29 1.79 13.93
N SER A 433 1.02 1.55 13.93
CA SER A 433 1.83 1.52 15.16
C SER A 433 2.52 2.85 15.47
N ASN A 434 2.37 3.86 14.61
CA ASN A 434 2.97 5.19 14.77
C ASN A 434 4.51 5.17 14.79
N THR A 435 5.13 4.27 14.03
CA THR A 435 6.55 3.96 14.05
C THR A 435 7.17 4.08 12.66
N LEU A 436 8.43 4.48 12.60
CA LEU A 436 9.28 4.32 11.43
C LEU A 436 10.29 3.21 11.69
N TRP A 437 10.36 2.24 10.78
CA TRP A 437 11.30 1.14 10.82
C TRP A 437 12.44 1.37 9.82
N ARG A 438 13.68 1.15 10.24
CA ARG A 438 14.87 1.17 9.37
C ARG A 438 15.35 -0.23 9.13
N VAL A 439 15.54 -0.58 7.86
CA VAL A 439 16.14 -1.86 7.42
C VAL A 439 17.50 -1.54 6.81
N ALA A 440 18.56 -2.09 7.39
CA ALA A 440 19.94 -1.89 6.94
C ALA A 440 20.66 -3.25 6.81
N THR A 441 21.70 -3.32 6.00
CA THR A 441 22.60 -4.47 5.97
C THR A 441 23.36 -4.60 7.29
N LYS A 442 23.67 -5.86 7.66
CA LYS A 442 24.55 -6.16 8.81
C LYS A 442 25.98 -5.75 8.56
#